data_fdc8003733481d3fecd06068846048b6
#
_entry.id   fdc8003733481d3fecd06068846048b6
#
_cell.length_a   1.000
_cell.length_b   1.000
_cell.length_c   1.000
_cell.angle_alpha   90.00
_cell.angle_beta   90.00
_cell.angle_gamma   90.00
#
_symmetry.space_group_name_H-M   'P 1'
#
loop_
_entity.id
_entity.type
_entity.pdbx_description
1 polymer ?
#
loop_
_entity_poly.entity_id
_entity_poly.type
_entity_poly.pdbx_seq_one_letter_code
_entity_poly.pdbx_strand_id
1 'polypeptide(L)'
;MANDPLSIDCSSTRVLRGPNVHADVTCLEATLTVSVPEKYSLHFLAGRLAQVLPESAWAMAGELRQGQASDLTVARLVARATIGIQQDLGAQVSFCDVQPTSTPGEFVVVVQYSEEGSGKSSLALALRLVRDPMQPSDDELFETLRQLRNAHEDERLGPSTGGI
;
A
#
# COMPACT_ATOMS: atom_id res chain seq x y z
N MET A 1 -19.91 -14.49 -19.19
CA MET A 1 -19.26 -14.96 -17.99
C MET A 1 -18.65 -13.80 -17.25
N ALA A 2 -19.09 -13.60 -16.05
CA ALA A 2 -18.50 -12.58 -15.22
C ALA A 2 -17.04 -12.96 -14.94
N ASN A 3 -16.12 -12.05 -15.21
CA ASN A 3 -14.76 -12.22 -14.73
C ASN A 3 -14.78 -12.10 -13.22
N ASP A 4 -14.24 -13.09 -12.53
CA ASP A 4 -14.10 -13.01 -11.10
C ASP A 4 -13.26 -11.77 -10.76
N PRO A 5 -13.71 -10.96 -9.81
CA PRO A 5 -12.95 -9.78 -9.43
C PRO A 5 -11.66 -10.18 -8.70
N LEU A 6 -10.67 -9.30 -8.79
CA LEU A 6 -9.50 -9.41 -7.93
C LEU A 6 -9.94 -9.36 -6.46
N SER A 7 -9.49 -10.30 -5.66
CA SER A 7 -9.81 -10.35 -4.25
C SER A 7 -8.56 -10.12 -3.40
N ILE A 8 -8.63 -9.17 -2.50
CA ILE A 8 -7.56 -8.89 -1.53
C ILE A 8 -8.22 -8.65 -0.18
N ASP A 9 -7.92 -9.52 0.79
CA ASP A 9 -8.43 -9.37 2.15
C ASP A 9 -7.27 -9.23 3.12
N CYS A 10 -7.36 -8.25 4.01
CA CYS A 10 -6.40 -8.06 5.08
C CYS A 10 -6.99 -8.64 6.37
N SER A 11 -6.42 -9.73 6.86
CA SER A 11 -6.94 -10.44 8.03
C SER A 11 -6.38 -9.92 9.34
N SER A 12 -5.20 -9.32 9.33
CA SER A 12 -4.59 -8.78 10.54
C SER A 12 -3.57 -7.70 10.20
N THR A 13 -3.37 -6.78 11.12
CA THR A 13 -2.36 -5.75 11.03
C THR A 13 -1.71 -5.58 12.39
N ARG A 14 -0.37 -5.58 12.44
CA ARG A 14 0.39 -5.33 13.65
C ARG A 14 1.33 -4.15 13.45
N VAL A 15 1.50 -3.39 14.52
CA VAL A 15 2.49 -2.32 14.56
C VAL A 15 3.75 -2.89 15.21
N LEU A 16 4.87 -2.80 14.51
CA LEU A 16 6.16 -3.28 14.99
C LEU A 16 7.08 -2.08 15.18
N ARG A 17 7.59 -1.95 16.37
CA ARG A 17 8.58 -0.90 16.65
C ARG A 17 9.95 -1.38 16.19
N GLY A 18 10.81 -0.47 15.83
CA GLY A 18 12.16 -0.81 15.47
C GLY A 18 13.08 -0.87 16.68
N PRO A 19 14.11 -1.71 16.67
CA PRO A 19 14.30 -2.77 15.69
C PRO A 19 13.34 -3.93 15.91
N ASN A 20 13.05 -4.66 14.85
CA ASN A 20 12.13 -5.81 14.89
C ASN A 20 12.69 -6.94 14.02
N VAL A 21 11.91 -8.02 13.90
CA VAL A 21 12.38 -9.21 13.16
C VAL A 21 12.60 -8.95 11.66
N HIS A 22 12.08 -7.87 11.12
CA HIS A 22 12.19 -7.55 9.69
C HIS A 22 13.25 -6.49 9.40
N ALA A 23 13.39 -5.49 10.25
CA ALA A 23 14.26 -4.34 9.98
C ALA A 23 14.55 -3.54 11.25
N ASP A 24 15.45 -2.57 11.12
CA ASP A 24 15.79 -1.64 12.22
C ASP A 24 14.83 -0.45 12.29
N VAL A 25 13.80 -0.45 11.48
CA VAL A 25 12.84 0.66 11.39
C VAL A 25 11.45 0.22 11.83
N THR A 26 10.61 1.19 12.18
CA THR A 26 9.22 0.92 12.53
C THR A 26 8.45 0.43 11.31
N CYS A 27 7.67 -0.62 11.48
CA CYS A 27 6.96 -1.28 10.40
C CYS A 27 5.52 -1.60 10.77
N LEU A 28 4.67 -1.63 9.74
CA LEU A 28 3.37 -2.29 9.81
C LEU A 28 3.54 -3.69 9.21
N GLU A 29 3.01 -4.69 9.87
CA GLU A 29 2.96 -6.05 9.35
C GLU A 29 1.51 -6.41 9.11
N ALA A 30 1.17 -6.71 7.87
CA ALA A 30 -0.21 -7.05 7.47
C ALA A 30 -0.22 -8.43 6.83
N THR A 31 -1.24 -9.21 7.15
CA THR A 31 -1.46 -10.50 6.50
C THR A 31 -2.54 -10.33 5.45
N LEU A 32 -2.19 -10.59 4.20
CA LEU A 32 -3.09 -10.44 3.06
C LEU A 32 -3.40 -11.80 2.46
N THR A 33 -4.66 -12.00 2.09
CA THR A 33 -5.07 -13.10 1.24
C THR A 33 -5.43 -12.54 -0.12
N VAL A 34 -4.74 -13.00 -1.17
CA VAL A 34 -4.86 -12.46 -2.53
C VAL A 34 -5.30 -13.56 -3.46
N SER A 35 -6.29 -13.29 -4.29
CA SER A 35 -6.73 -14.17 -5.35
C SER A 35 -6.84 -13.38 -6.65
N VAL A 36 -5.98 -13.68 -7.61
CA VAL A 36 -5.94 -12.99 -8.90
C VAL A 36 -6.65 -13.85 -9.94
N PRO A 37 -7.67 -13.33 -10.63
CA PRO A 37 -8.32 -14.06 -11.73
C PRO A 37 -7.33 -14.39 -12.84
N GLU A 38 -7.54 -15.54 -13.49
CA GLU A 38 -6.61 -16.08 -14.47
C GLU A 38 -6.30 -15.14 -15.64
N LYS A 39 -7.24 -14.29 -16.01
CA LYS A 39 -7.08 -13.34 -17.12
C LYS A 39 -6.98 -11.89 -16.67
N TYR A 40 -6.58 -11.66 -15.44
CA TYR A 40 -6.50 -10.29 -14.92
C TYR A 40 -5.33 -9.54 -15.55
N SER A 41 -5.60 -8.32 -16.05
CA SER A 41 -4.58 -7.49 -16.65
C SER A 41 -4.01 -6.50 -15.65
N LEU A 42 -2.72 -6.61 -15.37
CA LEU A 42 -2.01 -5.64 -14.54
C LEU A 42 -1.73 -4.33 -15.26
N HIS A 43 -1.81 -4.31 -16.60
CA HIS A 43 -1.60 -3.07 -17.36
C HIS A 43 -2.57 -1.96 -16.96
N PHE A 44 -3.83 -2.33 -16.81
CA PHE A 44 -4.85 -1.38 -16.42
C PHE A 44 -4.58 -0.83 -15.02
N LEU A 45 -4.26 -1.71 -14.10
CA LEU A 45 -3.95 -1.33 -12.71
C LEU A 45 -2.70 -0.46 -12.64
N ALA A 46 -1.64 -0.84 -13.35
CA ALA A 46 -0.40 -0.07 -13.40
C ALA A 46 -0.64 1.33 -13.97
N GLY A 47 -1.41 1.44 -15.05
CA GLY A 47 -1.75 2.72 -15.64
C GLY A 47 -2.54 3.61 -14.70
N ARG A 48 -3.48 3.03 -13.97
CA ARG A 48 -4.30 3.76 -13.00
C ARG A 48 -3.45 4.29 -11.84
N LEU A 49 -2.60 3.44 -11.29
CA LEU A 49 -1.73 3.82 -10.19
C LEU A 49 -0.71 4.89 -10.62
N ALA A 50 -0.22 4.83 -11.86
CA ALA A 50 0.71 5.82 -12.40
C ALA A 50 0.13 7.23 -12.41
N GLN A 51 -1.18 7.37 -12.49
CA GLN A 51 -1.84 8.67 -12.46
C GLN A 51 -1.89 9.28 -11.07
N VAL A 52 -1.74 8.45 -10.04
CA VAL A 52 -2.02 8.86 -8.67
C VAL A 52 -0.81 8.85 -7.77
N LEU A 53 0.18 8.05 -8.09
CA LEU A 53 1.37 7.90 -7.23
C LEU A 53 2.61 8.42 -7.94
N PRO A 54 3.58 8.96 -7.18
CA PRO A 54 4.81 9.47 -7.76
C PRO A 54 5.65 8.36 -8.40
N GLU A 55 6.51 8.75 -9.35
CA GLU A 55 7.34 7.82 -10.12
C GLU A 55 8.17 6.87 -9.28
N SER A 56 8.59 7.30 -8.10
CA SER A 56 9.39 6.45 -7.20
C SER A 56 8.67 5.18 -6.78
N ALA A 57 7.33 5.20 -6.76
CA ALA A 57 6.55 4.01 -6.48
C ALA A 57 6.52 3.05 -7.68
N TRP A 58 7.03 3.48 -8.83
CA TRP A 58 6.96 2.76 -10.09
C TRP A 58 8.23 2.01 -10.46
N ALA A 59 9.19 1.93 -9.58
CA ALA A 59 10.37 1.10 -9.81
C ALA A 59 10.01 -0.35 -10.16
N MET A 60 8.81 -0.78 -9.80
CA MET A 60 8.28 -2.10 -10.14
C MET A 60 7.51 -2.15 -11.47
N ALA A 61 7.35 -1.03 -12.16
CA ALA A 61 6.57 -1.01 -13.40
C ALA A 61 7.13 -1.97 -14.46
N GLY A 62 8.44 -2.20 -14.45
CA GLY A 62 9.07 -3.17 -15.34
C GLY A 62 8.61 -4.59 -15.07
N GLU A 63 8.48 -4.99 -13.80
CA GLU A 63 7.98 -6.31 -13.43
C GLU A 63 6.51 -6.46 -13.83
N LEU A 64 5.71 -5.40 -13.65
CA LEU A 64 4.29 -5.40 -14.00
C LEU A 64 4.07 -5.49 -15.51
N ARG A 65 5.02 -5.02 -16.31
CA ARG A 65 4.92 -5.05 -17.77
C ARG A 65 5.29 -6.40 -18.37
N GLN A 66 6.10 -7.18 -17.70
CA GLN A 66 6.65 -8.42 -18.24
C GLN A 66 5.95 -9.67 -17.77
N GLY A 67 5.09 -9.57 -16.77
CA GLY A 67 4.57 -10.73 -16.11
C GLY A 67 3.08 -10.91 -16.18
N GLN A 68 2.69 -12.15 -16.07
CA GLN A 68 1.33 -12.49 -15.72
C GLN A 68 1.08 -11.99 -14.31
N ALA A 69 -0.12 -11.52 -14.06
CA ALA A 69 -0.54 -11.15 -12.73
C ALA A 69 -0.47 -12.39 -11.84
N SER A 70 0.38 -12.35 -10.83
CA SER A 70 0.41 -13.38 -9.80
C SER A 70 -0.06 -12.79 -8.48
N ASP A 71 -0.47 -13.66 -7.57
CA ASP A 71 -0.87 -13.23 -6.23
C ASP A 71 0.26 -12.46 -5.56
N LEU A 72 1.49 -12.94 -5.70
CA LEU A 72 2.68 -12.29 -5.14
C LEU A 72 2.90 -10.90 -5.73
N THR A 73 2.74 -10.74 -7.05
CA THR A 73 2.89 -9.45 -7.71
C THR A 73 1.91 -8.42 -7.16
N VAL A 74 0.65 -8.83 -6.96
CA VAL A 74 -0.38 -7.96 -6.40
C VAL A 74 -0.05 -7.58 -4.95
N ALA A 75 0.41 -8.53 -4.14
CA ALA A 75 0.83 -8.25 -2.77
C ALA A 75 1.99 -7.26 -2.72
N ARG A 76 2.97 -7.41 -3.60
CA ARG A 76 4.09 -6.47 -3.75
C ARG A 76 3.60 -5.08 -4.15
N LEU A 77 2.61 -5.03 -5.02
CA LEU A 77 2.04 -3.76 -5.46
C LEU A 77 1.38 -3.01 -4.30
N VAL A 78 0.66 -3.71 -3.43
CA VAL A 78 0.09 -3.11 -2.22
C VAL A 78 1.20 -2.52 -1.34
N ALA A 79 2.27 -3.27 -1.12
CA ALA A 79 3.40 -2.80 -0.31
C ALA A 79 4.03 -1.55 -0.92
N ARG A 80 4.32 -1.56 -2.21
CA ARG A 80 4.92 -0.41 -2.90
C ARG A 80 4.00 0.79 -2.93
N ALA A 81 2.70 0.58 -3.15
CA ALA A 81 1.73 1.66 -3.12
C ALA A 81 1.65 2.30 -1.74
N THR A 82 1.72 1.51 -0.67
CA THR A 82 1.72 2.03 0.70
C THR A 82 2.93 2.92 0.95
N ILE A 83 4.11 2.50 0.50
CA ILE A 83 5.33 3.31 0.59
C ILE A 83 5.18 4.59 -0.24
N GLY A 84 4.70 4.47 -1.47
CA GLY A 84 4.54 5.62 -2.38
C GLY A 84 3.57 6.67 -1.83
N ILE A 85 2.47 6.24 -1.24
CA ILE A 85 1.51 7.17 -0.62
C ILE A 85 2.17 7.93 0.52
N GLN A 86 2.89 7.23 1.40
CA GLN A 86 3.59 7.88 2.50
C GLN A 86 4.66 8.86 2.01
N GLN A 87 5.39 8.51 0.96
CA GLN A 87 6.38 9.39 0.35
C GLN A 87 5.71 10.66 -0.21
N ASP A 88 4.55 10.52 -0.83
CA ASP A 88 3.77 11.66 -1.32
C ASP A 88 3.31 12.56 -0.19
N LEU A 89 3.11 12.01 0.99
CA LEU A 89 2.78 12.78 2.20
C LEU A 89 4.01 13.46 2.81
N GLY A 90 5.19 13.22 2.27
CA GLY A 90 6.44 13.78 2.78
C GLY A 90 7.19 12.88 3.75
N ALA A 91 6.74 11.66 3.97
CA ALA A 91 7.42 10.73 4.87
C ALA A 91 8.70 10.17 4.23
N GLN A 92 9.72 9.99 5.04
CA GLN A 92 10.98 9.39 4.59
C GLN A 92 10.97 7.91 4.91
N VAL A 93 10.27 7.16 4.08
CA VAL A 93 10.15 5.71 4.20
C VAL A 93 10.55 5.06 2.88
N SER A 94 11.15 3.88 2.94
CA SER A 94 11.58 3.17 1.75
C SER A 94 11.49 1.66 1.88
N PHE A 95 11.46 1.14 3.11
CA PHE A 95 11.52 -0.29 3.32
C PHE A 95 10.13 -0.94 3.21
N CYS A 96 10.05 -1.98 2.39
CA CYS A 96 8.93 -2.91 2.39
C CYS A 96 9.41 -4.29 1.99
N ASP A 97 8.69 -5.30 2.41
CA ASP A 97 8.97 -6.69 2.08
C ASP A 97 7.66 -7.47 2.00
N VAL A 98 7.63 -8.51 1.19
CA VAL A 98 6.48 -9.40 1.04
C VAL A 98 6.98 -10.83 1.05
N GLN A 99 6.42 -11.65 1.93
CA GLN A 99 6.79 -13.04 2.06
C GLN A 99 5.56 -13.93 2.00
N PRO A 100 5.59 -15.02 1.22
CA PRO A 100 4.50 -15.99 1.24
C PRO A 100 4.47 -16.72 2.57
N THR A 101 3.29 -17.14 2.98
CA THR A 101 3.12 -18.01 4.14
C THR A 101 2.98 -19.46 3.68
N SER A 102 2.74 -20.37 4.60
CA SER A 102 2.47 -21.78 4.25
C SER A 102 1.10 -21.97 3.58
N THR A 103 0.23 -20.97 3.64
CA THR A 103 -1.09 -21.02 3.03
C THR A 103 -1.02 -20.38 1.63
N PRO A 104 -1.42 -21.10 0.55
CA PRO A 104 -1.42 -20.54 -0.78
C PRO A 104 -2.26 -19.26 -0.87
N GLY A 105 -1.74 -18.25 -1.54
CA GLY A 105 -2.42 -16.95 -1.69
C GLY A 105 -2.34 -16.04 -0.48
N GLU A 106 -1.69 -16.48 0.59
CA GLU A 106 -1.53 -15.67 1.80
C GLU A 106 -0.10 -15.14 1.89
N PHE A 107 0.03 -13.85 2.19
CA PHE A 107 1.31 -13.16 2.27
C PHE A 107 1.39 -12.29 3.52
N VAL A 108 2.58 -12.21 4.06
CA VAL A 108 2.91 -11.22 5.08
C VAL A 108 3.55 -10.04 4.38
N VAL A 109 2.92 -8.89 4.47
CA VAL A 109 3.39 -7.64 3.90
C VAL A 109 3.91 -6.77 5.03
N VAL A 110 5.15 -6.31 4.88
CA VAL A 110 5.82 -5.46 5.86
C VAL A 110 6.15 -4.14 5.19
N VAL A 111 5.69 -3.04 5.76
CA VAL A 111 5.96 -1.70 5.24
C VAL A 111 6.42 -0.77 6.34
N GLN A 112 7.48 -0.05 6.08
CA GLN A 112 7.95 0.99 6.98
C GLN A 112 6.92 2.09 7.12
N TYR A 113 6.79 2.65 8.31
CA TYR A 113 6.00 3.85 8.52
C TYR A 113 6.82 4.89 9.29
N SER A 114 6.50 6.15 9.06
CA SER A 114 7.07 7.27 9.80
C SER A 114 6.12 7.69 10.93
N GLU A 115 4.84 7.81 10.61
CA GLU A 115 3.78 8.09 11.58
C GLU A 115 2.75 6.97 11.53
N GLU A 116 2.41 6.42 12.69
CA GLU A 116 1.56 5.23 12.78
C GLU A 116 0.20 5.42 12.11
N GLY A 117 -0.47 6.53 12.39
CA GLY A 117 -1.80 6.79 11.83
C GLY A 117 -1.78 6.95 10.32
N SER A 118 -0.83 7.72 9.79
CA SER A 118 -0.71 7.90 8.35
C SER A 118 -0.23 6.64 7.66
N GLY A 119 0.61 5.84 8.33
CA GLY A 119 1.03 4.53 7.81
C GLY A 119 -0.16 3.58 7.63
N LYS A 120 -1.00 3.46 8.65
CA LYS A 120 -2.21 2.63 8.60
C LYS A 120 -3.18 3.12 7.54
N SER A 121 -3.40 4.42 7.46
CA SER A 121 -4.29 5.01 6.46
C SER A 121 -3.75 4.83 5.04
N SER A 122 -2.43 4.92 4.87
CA SER A 122 -1.80 4.68 3.58
C SER A 122 -1.95 3.24 3.13
N LEU A 123 -1.82 2.28 4.05
CA LEU A 123 -2.07 0.87 3.75
C LEU A 123 -3.53 0.64 3.33
N ALA A 124 -4.48 1.22 4.07
CA ALA A 124 -5.90 1.10 3.75
C ALA A 124 -6.21 1.67 2.37
N LEU A 125 -5.63 2.83 2.03
CA LEU A 125 -5.82 3.43 0.72
C LEU A 125 -5.16 2.59 -0.38
N ALA A 126 -3.96 2.04 -0.14
CA ALA A 126 -3.29 1.17 -1.09
C ALA A 126 -4.13 -0.07 -1.40
N LEU A 127 -4.69 -0.69 -0.37
CA LEU A 127 -5.59 -1.84 -0.55
C LEU A 127 -6.80 -1.47 -1.40
N ARG A 128 -7.41 -0.33 -1.13
CA ARG A 128 -8.56 0.15 -1.89
C ARG A 128 -8.21 0.42 -3.35
N LEU A 129 -7.09 1.08 -3.60
CA LEU A 129 -6.65 1.41 -4.96
C LEU A 129 -6.34 0.16 -5.79
N VAL A 130 -5.69 -0.83 -5.18
CA VAL A 130 -5.32 -2.06 -5.88
C VAL A 130 -6.55 -2.94 -6.08
N ARG A 131 -7.45 -2.99 -5.11
CA ARG A 131 -8.67 -3.79 -5.19
C ARG A 131 -9.64 -3.27 -6.23
N ASP A 132 -9.87 -1.96 -6.23
CA ASP A 132 -10.87 -1.31 -7.06
C ASP A 132 -10.25 -0.16 -7.86
N PRO A 133 -9.46 -0.46 -8.91
CA PRO A 133 -8.78 0.58 -9.65
C PRO A 133 -9.71 1.50 -10.44
N MET A 134 -10.95 1.12 -10.65
CA MET A 134 -11.95 1.95 -11.31
C MET A 134 -12.61 2.94 -10.35
N GLN A 135 -12.45 2.74 -9.06
CA GLN A 135 -13.01 3.60 -8.01
C GLN A 135 -11.97 3.79 -6.91
N PRO A 136 -11.97 4.91 -6.26
CA PRO A 136 -12.84 6.08 -6.43
C PRO A 136 -12.57 6.87 -7.70
N SER A 137 -13.42 7.87 -8.00
CA SER A 137 -13.13 8.84 -9.06
C SER A 137 -11.85 9.60 -8.72
N ASP A 138 -11.23 10.23 -9.72
CA ASP A 138 -10.00 11.00 -9.49
C ASP A 138 -10.20 12.09 -8.44
N ASP A 139 -11.31 12.80 -8.49
CA ASP A 139 -11.61 13.87 -7.52
C ASP A 139 -11.69 13.34 -6.09
N GLU A 140 -12.37 12.22 -5.91
CA GLU A 140 -12.50 11.58 -4.60
C GLU A 140 -11.14 11.10 -4.08
N LEU A 141 -10.33 10.59 -4.97
CA LEU A 141 -9.00 10.11 -4.63
C LEU A 141 -8.08 11.26 -4.21
N PHE A 142 -8.07 12.37 -4.97
CA PHE A 142 -7.28 13.55 -4.62
C PHE A 142 -7.73 14.14 -3.28
N GLU A 143 -9.03 14.15 -3.02
CA GLU A 143 -9.54 14.60 -1.73
C GLU A 143 -9.07 13.71 -0.58
N THR A 144 -9.09 12.39 -0.78
CA THR A 144 -8.60 11.43 0.21
C THR A 144 -7.12 11.64 0.49
N LEU A 145 -6.31 11.82 -0.56
CA LEU A 145 -4.88 12.09 -0.42
C LEU A 145 -4.63 13.40 0.31
N ARG A 146 -5.42 14.43 0.03
CA ARG A 146 -5.31 15.71 0.72
C ARG A 146 -5.62 15.58 2.21
N GLN A 147 -6.67 14.84 2.55
CA GLN A 147 -7.03 14.57 3.94
C GLN A 147 -5.94 13.81 4.66
N LEU A 148 -5.35 12.81 4.00
CA LEU A 148 -4.23 12.06 4.55
C LEU A 148 -3.01 12.96 4.78
N ARG A 149 -2.72 13.85 3.86
CA ARG A 149 -1.60 14.77 4.01
C ARG A 149 -1.78 15.67 5.22
N ASN A 150 -2.98 16.22 5.39
CA ASN A 150 -3.29 17.07 6.55
C ASN A 150 -3.18 16.28 7.86
N ALA A 151 -3.73 15.06 7.89
CA ALA A 151 -3.65 14.19 9.06
C ALA A 151 -2.20 13.80 9.38
N HIS A 152 -1.40 13.54 8.35
CA HIS A 152 0.01 13.21 8.52
C HIS A 152 0.79 14.39 9.12
N GLU A 153 0.55 15.59 8.65
CA GLU A 153 1.19 16.78 9.18
C GLU A 153 0.81 17.01 10.64
N ASP A 154 -0.47 16.87 10.97
CA ASP A 154 -0.95 17.00 12.34
C ASP A 154 -0.30 15.97 13.26
N GLU A 155 -0.19 14.73 12.79
CA GLU A 155 0.43 13.65 13.54
C GLU A 155 1.93 13.90 13.74
N ARG A 156 2.61 14.37 12.69
CA ARG A 156 4.04 14.66 12.72
C ARG A 156 4.36 15.80 13.69
N LEU A 157 3.50 16.81 13.73
CA LEU A 157 3.68 17.94 14.63
C LEU A 157 3.32 17.60 16.09
N GLY A 158 2.68 16.46 16.27
CA GLY A 158 2.22 16.03 17.58
C GLY A 158 1.03 16.84 18.08
N PRO A 159 0.42 16.41 19.19
CA PRO A 159 -0.65 17.18 19.77
C PRO A 159 -0.11 18.55 20.08
N SER A 160 -0.83 19.56 19.66
CA SER A 160 -0.51 20.93 19.99
C SER A 160 -0.61 21.05 21.50
N THR A 161 0.49 20.84 22.11
CA THR A 161 0.62 21.19 23.50
C THR A 161 0.83 22.65 23.62
N GLY A 162 0.29 23.36 22.77
CA GLY A 162 0.42 24.77 22.80
C GLY A 162 0.36 25.39 24.13
N GLY A 163 0.75 24.93 24.78
CA GLY A 163 0.65 25.46 25.89
C GLY A 163 1.55 26.15 26.56
N ILE A 164 2.13 26.55 26.35
CA ILE A 164 2.72 27.44 27.21
C ILE A 164 3.64 28.06 26.89
#